data_19773b209cd248ddf33b1c500c1d95f0
#
_entry.id   19773b209cd248ddf33b1c500c1d95f0
#
_cell.length_a   1.000
_cell.length_b   1.000
_cell.length_c   1.000
_cell.angle_alpha   90.00
_cell.angle_beta   90.00
_cell.angle_gamma   90.00
#
_symmetry.space_group_name_H-M   'P 1'
#
loop_
_entity.id
_entity.type
_entity.pdbx_description
1 polymer ?
#
loop_
_entity_poly.entity_id
_entity_poly.type
_entity_poly.pdbx_seq_one_letter_code
_entity_poly.pdbx_strand_id
1 'polypeptide(L)'
;NKLQPDFLQENQRTYYPFGKLATETGRNGVSTVYLWTKDNGSYPVAKIVNASLAEVTAITGNPENIYKNGLYLDIETRLRNELPHAQITTINAAPLIGVQKTTDPNGITTLYVYNSDNLLQEIIWQGAVIKRYEYNYRNR
;
A
#
# COMPACT_ATOMS: atom_id res chain seq x y z
N ASN A 1 14.37 24.41 -26.29
CA ASN A 1 14.36 24.64 -25.63
C ASN A 1 14.52 24.08 -24.42
N LYS A 2 15.14 24.15 -23.91
CA LYS A 2 15.45 23.66 -22.94
C LYS A 2 14.84 24.00 -21.83
N LEU A 3 14.28 24.82 -21.76
CA LEU A 3 13.64 25.21 -20.72
C LEU A 3 12.73 24.28 -20.34
N GLN A 4 12.54 23.46 -21.04
CA GLN A 4 11.57 22.62 -20.82
C GLN A 4 11.80 21.51 -19.91
N PRO A 5 12.95 21.15 -19.48
CA PRO A 5 13.13 20.01 -18.63
C PRO A 5 12.22 20.00 -17.42
N ASP A 6 12.18 21.12 -16.71
CA ASP A 6 11.31 21.13 -15.54
C ASP A 6 9.87 21.07 -15.89
N PHE A 7 9.49 21.73 -16.95
CA PHE A 7 8.11 21.78 -17.36
C PHE A 7 7.64 20.46 -17.90
N LEU A 8 8.49 19.76 -18.64
CA LEU A 8 8.16 18.49 -19.21
C LEU A 8 8.45 17.33 -18.28
N GLN A 9 9.12 17.61 -17.18
CA GLN A 9 9.52 16.54 -16.30
C GLN A 9 8.32 16.01 -15.57
N GLU A 10 8.02 14.77 -15.76
CA GLU A 10 6.92 14.13 -15.08
C GLU A 10 7.42 13.25 -13.97
N ASN A 11 6.54 12.57 -13.27
CA ASN A 11 6.94 11.65 -12.23
C ASN A 11 7.81 10.56 -12.83
N GLN A 12 8.88 10.25 -12.16
CA GLN A 12 9.78 9.19 -12.60
C GLN A 12 9.42 7.93 -11.87
N ARG A 13 9.36 6.82 -12.61
CA ARG A 13 8.96 5.53 -12.07
C ARG A 13 10.02 4.50 -12.36
N THR A 14 10.24 3.62 -11.38
CA THR A 14 11.08 2.45 -11.58
C THR A 14 10.27 1.22 -11.25
N TYR A 15 10.69 0.07 -11.77
CA TYR A 15 9.94 -1.17 -11.64
C TYR A 15 10.85 -2.27 -11.15
N TYR A 16 10.27 -3.20 -10.40
CA TYR A 16 10.98 -4.39 -9.96
C TYR A 16 11.10 -5.37 -11.14
N PRO A 17 12.06 -6.30 -11.07
CA PRO A 17 12.18 -7.31 -12.13
C PRO A 17 10.91 -8.13 -12.33
N PHE A 18 10.06 -8.26 -11.31
CA PHE A 18 8.81 -9.00 -11.44
C PHE A 18 7.66 -8.14 -11.96
N GLY A 19 7.96 -6.94 -12.47
CA GLY A 19 7.00 -6.16 -13.24
C GLY A 19 6.14 -5.18 -12.47
N LYS A 20 6.27 -5.12 -11.14
CA LYS A 20 5.49 -4.19 -10.33
C LYS A 20 6.24 -2.89 -10.12
N LEU A 21 5.50 -1.81 -9.91
CA LEU A 21 6.08 -0.50 -9.67
C LEU A 21 6.91 -0.50 -8.39
N ALA A 22 8.17 -0.10 -8.49
CA ALA A 22 9.06 -0.05 -7.34
C ALA A 22 9.04 1.31 -6.69
N THR A 23 9.31 2.36 -7.46
CA THR A 23 9.34 3.72 -6.91
C THR A 23 8.66 4.69 -7.85
N GLU A 24 8.18 5.75 -7.27
CA GLU A 24 7.68 6.89 -8.02
C GLU A 24 8.22 8.14 -7.35
N THR A 25 8.89 8.99 -8.12
CA THR A 25 9.44 10.23 -7.60
C THR A 25 8.69 11.37 -8.26
N GLY A 26 8.11 12.21 -7.44
CA GLY A 26 7.36 13.35 -7.93
C GLY A 26 8.28 14.49 -8.35
N ARG A 27 7.71 15.50 -8.97
CA ARG A 27 8.47 16.65 -9.44
C ARG A 27 9.09 17.42 -8.28
N ASN A 28 8.51 17.30 -7.10
CA ASN A 28 9.05 17.95 -5.91
C ASN A 28 10.20 17.16 -5.29
N GLY A 29 10.58 16.04 -5.89
CA GLY A 29 11.68 15.23 -5.39
C GLY A 29 11.30 14.23 -4.32
N VAL A 30 10.03 14.17 -3.91
CA VAL A 30 9.60 13.20 -2.91
C VAL A 30 9.44 11.85 -3.58
N SER A 31 10.08 10.86 -2.99
CA SER A 31 10.08 9.50 -3.51
C SER A 31 9.13 8.64 -2.71
N THR A 32 8.40 7.78 -3.40
CA THR A 32 7.51 6.81 -2.78
C THR A 32 7.96 5.41 -3.21
N VAL A 33 8.08 4.50 -2.26
CA VAL A 33 8.45 3.11 -2.52
C VAL A 33 7.22 2.25 -2.31
N TYR A 34 7.02 1.30 -3.22
CA TYR A 34 5.90 0.37 -3.14
C TYR A 34 6.43 -1.04 -2.93
N LEU A 35 5.80 -1.77 -2.02
CA LEU A 35 6.10 -3.18 -1.82
C LEU A 35 4.86 -3.98 -2.20
N TRP A 36 5.08 -5.16 -2.76
CA TRP A 36 4.00 -5.98 -3.31
C TRP A 36 4.10 -7.40 -2.81
N THR A 37 2.95 -8.05 -2.69
CA THR A 37 2.90 -9.50 -2.52
C THR A 37 1.97 -10.06 -3.58
N LYS A 38 2.26 -11.28 -4.00
CA LYS A 38 1.47 -11.90 -5.07
C LYS A 38 0.02 -12.15 -4.64
N ASP A 39 -0.22 -12.23 -3.33
CA ASP A 39 -1.54 -12.53 -2.82
C ASP A 39 -2.41 -11.30 -2.59
N ASN A 40 -1.86 -10.11 -2.80
CA ASN A 40 -2.59 -8.87 -2.53
C ASN A 40 -3.30 -8.31 -3.75
N GLY A 41 -3.30 -9.05 -4.84
CA GLY A 41 -3.95 -8.64 -6.08
C GLY A 41 -3.27 -7.42 -6.69
N SER A 42 -4.07 -6.44 -7.08
CA SER A 42 -3.56 -5.25 -7.75
C SER A 42 -3.16 -4.14 -6.78
N TYR A 43 -3.18 -4.41 -5.49
CA TYR A 43 -2.82 -3.41 -4.48
C TYR A 43 -1.43 -3.68 -3.93
N PRO A 44 -0.61 -2.65 -3.74
CA PRO A 44 0.66 -2.84 -3.04
C PRO A 44 0.37 -3.20 -1.58
N VAL A 45 1.26 -3.99 -0.99
CA VAL A 45 1.10 -4.33 0.41
C VAL A 45 1.59 -3.18 1.30
N ALA A 46 2.49 -2.35 0.78
CA ALA A 46 2.96 -1.17 1.51
C ALA A 46 3.25 -0.04 0.54
N LYS A 47 2.95 1.16 0.99
CA LYS A 47 3.27 2.40 0.28
C LYS A 47 4.06 3.25 1.26
N ILE A 48 5.28 3.59 0.91
CA ILE A 48 6.21 4.28 1.80
C ILE A 48 6.59 5.60 1.16
N VAL A 49 6.00 6.67 1.66
CA VAL A 49 6.21 8.01 1.10
C VAL A 49 7.39 8.67 1.81
N ASN A 50 8.22 9.34 1.06
CA ASN A 50 9.39 10.06 1.55
C ASN A 50 10.48 9.10 2.03
N ALA A 51 10.77 8.10 1.21
CA ALA A 51 11.86 7.17 1.45
C ALA A 51 12.41 6.71 0.11
N SER A 52 13.67 6.33 0.08
CA SER A 52 14.29 5.76 -1.10
C SER A 52 14.21 4.25 -1.07
N LEU A 53 14.35 3.64 -2.24
CA LEU A 53 14.37 2.18 -2.32
C LEU A 53 15.54 1.62 -1.51
N ALA A 54 16.68 2.29 -1.51
CA ALA A 54 17.84 1.85 -0.75
C ALA A 54 17.54 1.82 0.75
N GLU A 55 16.86 2.85 1.26
CA GLU A 55 16.49 2.88 2.67
C GLU A 55 15.55 1.73 3.03
N VAL A 56 14.59 1.48 2.16
CA VAL A 56 13.60 0.43 2.40
C VAL A 56 14.27 -0.95 2.32
N THR A 57 15.07 -1.19 1.30
CA THR A 57 15.68 -2.50 1.14
C THR A 57 16.75 -2.80 2.19
N ALA A 58 17.31 -1.77 2.80
CA ALA A 58 18.23 -1.98 3.92
C ALA A 58 17.50 -2.66 5.09
N ILE A 59 16.19 -2.50 5.17
CA ILE A 59 15.39 -3.11 6.23
C ILE A 59 14.75 -4.41 5.74
N THR A 60 14.18 -4.39 4.53
CA THR A 60 13.38 -5.52 4.04
C THR A 60 14.21 -6.61 3.39
N GLY A 61 15.42 -6.28 2.94
CA GLY A 61 16.15 -7.17 2.04
C GLY A 61 15.53 -7.10 0.65
N ASN A 62 15.74 -8.17 -0.11
CA ASN A 62 15.28 -8.21 -1.51
C ASN A 62 13.76 -8.15 -1.58
N PRO A 63 13.19 -7.15 -2.25
CA PRO A 63 11.73 -7.03 -2.34
C PRO A 63 11.05 -8.23 -3.00
N GLU A 64 11.77 -9.00 -3.78
CA GLU A 64 11.19 -10.20 -4.39
C GLU A 64 10.81 -11.23 -3.32
N ASN A 65 11.49 -11.24 -2.20
CA ASN A 65 11.13 -12.14 -1.10
C ASN A 65 9.80 -11.74 -0.50
N ILE A 66 9.54 -10.44 -0.41
CA ILE A 66 8.25 -9.97 0.06
C ILE A 66 7.17 -10.33 -0.95
N TYR A 67 7.47 -10.19 -2.22
CA TYR A 67 6.51 -10.52 -3.26
C TYR A 67 6.09 -11.99 -3.18
N LYS A 68 7.04 -12.88 -2.92
CA LYS A 68 6.76 -14.30 -2.88
C LYS A 68 6.19 -14.77 -1.55
N ASN A 69 6.66 -14.20 -0.45
CA ASN A 69 6.39 -14.74 0.88
C ASN A 69 5.53 -13.87 1.78
N GLY A 70 5.30 -12.62 1.39
CA GLY A 70 4.47 -11.71 2.18
C GLY A 70 5.30 -10.76 3.03
N LEU A 71 4.63 -9.73 3.52
CA LEU A 71 5.25 -8.75 4.42
C LEU A 71 4.96 -9.17 5.85
N TYR A 72 6.00 -9.64 6.54
CA TYR A 72 5.84 -10.09 7.91
C TYR A 72 5.75 -8.90 8.87
N LEU A 73 5.08 -9.13 9.98
CA LEU A 73 4.82 -8.07 10.94
C LEU A 73 6.10 -7.47 11.52
N ASP A 74 7.14 -8.28 11.73
CA ASP A 74 8.39 -7.76 12.26
C ASP A 74 9.07 -6.82 11.26
N ILE A 75 8.96 -7.10 9.98
CA ILE A 75 9.51 -6.21 8.96
C ILE A 75 8.70 -4.93 8.89
N GLU A 76 7.38 -5.04 8.95
CA GLU A 76 6.53 -3.86 8.95
C GLU A 76 6.82 -2.97 10.15
N THR A 77 7.01 -3.57 11.32
CA THR A 77 7.34 -2.83 12.53
C THR A 77 8.67 -2.12 12.39
N ARG A 78 9.66 -2.81 11.82
CA ARG A 78 10.97 -2.20 11.61
C ARG A 78 10.89 -1.03 10.64
N LEU A 79 10.11 -1.17 9.57
CA LEU A 79 9.95 -0.07 8.62
C LEU A 79 9.40 1.16 9.33
N ARG A 80 8.39 0.98 10.16
CA ARG A 80 7.80 2.11 10.85
C ARG A 80 8.73 2.73 11.89
N ASN A 81 9.53 1.91 12.55
CA ASN A 81 10.42 2.40 13.59
C ASN A 81 11.71 2.99 13.05
N GLU A 82 12.24 2.40 11.97
CA GLU A 82 13.55 2.81 11.45
C GLU A 82 13.46 3.87 10.38
N LEU A 83 12.28 4.19 9.88
CA LEU A 83 12.07 5.26 8.91
C LEU A 83 11.08 6.28 9.47
N PRO A 84 11.47 7.00 10.54
CA PRO A 84 10.53 7.92 11.19
C PRO A 84 10.15 9.11 10.31
N HIS A 85 10.95 9.41 9.30
CA HIS A 85 10.67 10.49 8.36
C HIS A 85 9.70 10.08 7.26
N ALA A 86 9.42 8.80 7.14
CA ALA A 86 8.58 8.28 6.07
C ALA A 86 7.15 8.08 6.55
N GLN A 87 6.21 8.18 5.62
CA GLN A 87 4.82 7.89 5.91
C GLN A 87 4.47 6.54 5.29
N ILE A 88 4.18 5.57 6.12
CA ILE A 88 4.01 4.19 5.72
C ILE A 88 2.56 3.79 5.88
N THR A 89 1.95 3.35 4.79
CA THR A 89 0.62 2.79 4.78
C THR A 89 0.73 1.34 4.33
N THR A 90 0.13 0.42 5.07
CA THR A 90 0.08 -0.97 4.65
C THR A 90 -1.35 -1.35 4.29
N ILE A 91 -1.47 -2.23 3.31
CA ILE A 91 -2.76 -2.60 2.74
C ILE A 91 -2.81 -4.11 2.61
N ASN A 92 -3.85 -4.71 3.18
CA ASN A 92 -4.13 -6.12 2.97
C ASN A 92 -5.38 -6.22 2.11
N ALA A 93 -5.28 -6.93 1.01
CA ALA A 93 -6.38 -7.10 0.08
C ALA A 93 -6.51 -8.56 -0.32
N ALA A 94 -7.70 -8.96 -0.71
CA ALA A 94 -7.94 -10.29 -1.24
C ALA A 94 -8.34 -10.15 -2.70
N PRO A 95 -7.80 -10.98 -3.58
CA PRO A 95 -8.18 -10.94 -4.99
C PRO A 95 -9.68 -11.13 -5.14
N LEU A 96 -10.28 -10.38 -6.04
CA LEU A 96 -11.70 -10.45 -6.37
C LEU A 96 -12.63 -9.93 -5.28
N ILE A 97 -12.10 -9.61 -4.11
CA ILE A 97 -12.91 -9.04 -3.03
C ILE A 97 -12.57 -7.57 -2.85
N GLY A 98 -11.30 -7.28 -2.64
CA GLY A 98 -10.86 -5.90 -2.46
C GLY A 98 -10.05 -5.72 -1.19
N VAL A 99 -9.88 -4.48 -0.80
CA VAL A 99 -9.10 -4.13 0.38
C VAL A 99 -9.84 -4.59 1.63
N GLN A 100 -9.15 -5.31 2.50
CA GLN A 100 -9.72 -5.82 3.75
C GLN A 100 -9.23 -5.05 4.97
N LYS A 101 -8.02 -4.49 4.91
CA LYS A 101 -7.45 -3.81 6.04
C LYS A 101 -6.40 -2.81 5.57
N THR A 102 -6.41 -1.63 6.15
CA THR A 102 -5.34 -0.67 5.92
C THR A 102 -4.83 -0.19 7.28
N THR A 103 -3.54 0.10 7.35
CA THR A 103 -2.94 0.73 8.54
C THR A 103 -2.21 1.96 8.05
N ASP A 104 -2.60 3.12 8.58
CA ASP A 104 -2.09 4.39 8.10
C ASP A 104 -0.74 4.73 8.73
N PRO A 105 -0.10 5.85 8.34
CA PRO A 105 1.22 6.20 8.88
C PRO A 105 1.23 6.39 10.40
N ASN A 106 0.09 6.65 11.01
CA ASN A 106 0.01 6.81 12.46
C ASN A 106 -0.25 5.48 13.16
N GLY A 107 -0.33 4.38 12.40
CA GLY A 107 -0.58 3.07 12.97
C GLY A 107 -2.05 2.78 13.20
N ILE A 108 -2.93 3.61 12.68
CA ILE A 108 -4.37 3.44 12.87
C ILE A 108 -4.91 2.50 11.81
N THR A 109 -5.64 1.50 12.24
CA THR A 109 -6.12 0.43 11.39
C THR A 109 -7.58 0.65 11.02
N THR A 110 -7.90 0.44 9.75
CA THR A 110 -9.26 0.43 9.24
C THR A 110 -9.53 -0.96 8.67
N LEU A 111 -10.64 -1.56 9.07
CA LEU A 111 -11.05 -2.86 8.56
C LEU A 111 -12.25 -2.68 7.64
N TYR A 112 -12.24 -3.42 6.56
CA TYR A 112 -13.33 -3.42 5.59
C TYR A 112 -13.93 -4.81 5.59
N VAL A 113 -15.17 -4.93 6.02
CA VAL A 113 -15.84 -6.22 6.17
C VAL A 113 -16.82 -6.41 5.02
N TYR A 114 -16.76 -7.57 4.39
CA TYR A 114 -17.60 -7.89 3.24
C TYR A 114 -18.58 -9.00 3.62
N ASN A 115 -19.74 -8.97 2.98
CA ASN A 115 -20.73 -10.02 3.21
C ASN A 115 -20.44 -11.22 2.31
N SER A 116 -21.32 -12.23 2.37
CA SER A 116 -21.12 -13.46 1.61
C SER A 116 -21.16 -13.26 0.09
N ASP A 117 -21.70 -12.13 -0.36
CA ASP A 117 -21.75 -11.81 -1.78
C ASP A 117 -20.58 -10.93 -2.19
N ASN A 118 -19.60 -10.76 -1.31
CA ASN A 118 -18.40 -9.95 -1.53
C ASN A 118 -18.73 -8.48 -1.72
N LEU A 119 -19.80 -8.01 -1.10
CA LEU A 119 -20.16 -6.60 -1.07
C LEU A 119 -19.72 -6.01 0.26
N LEU A 120 -19.20 -4.78 0.22
CA LEU A 120 -18.71 -4.12 1.42
C LEU A 120 -19.88 -3.91 2.38
N GLN A 121 -19.74 -4.40 3.60
CA GLN A 121 -20.79 -4.36 4.60
C GLN A 121 -20.51 -3.36 5.70
N GLU A 122 -19.30 -3.35 6.23
CA GLU A 122 -18.94 -2.45 7.32
C GLU A 122 -17.54 -1.92 7.15
N ILE A 123 -17.32 -0.70 7.65
CA ILE A 123 -16.00 -0.13 7.79
C ILE A 123 -15.79 0.10 9.28
N ILE A 124 -14.73 -0.48 9.83
CA ILE A 124 -14.41 -0.40 11.25
C ILE A 124 -13.10 0.35 11.41
N TRP A 125 -13.16 1.45 12.16
CA TRP A 125 -12.01 2.31 12.37
C TRP A 125 -11.74 2.38 13.86
N GLN A 126 -10.51 2.05 14.24
CA GLN A 126 -10.11 2.01 15.65
C GLN A 126 -11.06 1.17 16.50
N GLY A 127 -11.53 0.06 15.93
CA GLY A 127 -12.41 -0.85 16.66
C GLY A 127 -13.88 -0.44 16.68
N ALA A 128 -14.24 0.69 16.11
CA ALA A 128 -15.62 1.14 16.08
C ALA A 128 -16.16 1.13 14.65
N VAL A 129 -17.37 0.68 14.47
CA VAL A 129 -18.03 0.70 13.18
C VAL A 129 -18.35 2.15 12.84
N ILE A 130 -17.74 2.67 11.77
CA ILE A 130 -17.99 4.05 11.35
C ILE A 130 -18.92 4.11 10.14
N LYS A 131 -19.12 2.99 9.49
CA LYS A 131 -19.99 2.94 8.33
C LYS A 131 -20.55 1.55 8.17
N ARG A 132 -21.81 1.46 7.85
CA ARG A 132 -22.47 0.19 7.62
C ARG A 132 -23.35 0.35 6.39
N TYR A 133 -23.25 -0.61 5.50
CA TYR A 133 -24.03 -0.61 4.26
C TYR A 133 -25.06 -1.71 4.34
N GLU A 134 -26.29 -1.40 3.97
CA GLU A 134 -27.34 -2.38 3.89
C GLU A 134 -27.76 -2.50 2.45
N TYR A 135 -27.86 -3.72 1.97
CA TYR A 135 -28.24 -3.98 0.60
C TYR A 135 -29.65 -4.52 0.57
N ASN A 136 -30.48 -3.84 -0.22
CA ASN A 136 -31.88 -4.15 -0.27
C ASN A 136 -32.12 -5.17 -1.35
N TYR A 137 -32.11 -6.45 -0.99
CA TYR A 137 -32.31 -7.52 -1.95
C TYR A 137 -33.79 -7.69 -2.14
N ARG A 138 -34.25 -7.66 -3.40
CA ARG A 138 -35.64 -7.90 -3.62
C ARG A 138 -35.96 -9.32 -3.46
N ASN A 139 -37.06 -9.57 -2.83
CA ASN A 139 -37.54 -10.93 -2.76
C ASN A 139 -38.19 -11.28 -4.07
N ARG A 140 -37.98 -12.45 -4.50
CA ARG A 140 -38.54 -12.89 -5.76
C ARG A 140 -39.48 -13.99 -5.56
#